data_243f69875cf114c110fbd28c81ef33d6
#
_entry.id   243f69875cf114c110fbd28c81ef33d6
#
_cell.length_a   1.000
_cell.length_b   1.000
_cell.length_c   1.000
_cell.angle_alpha   90.00
_cell.angle_beta   90.00
_cell.angle_gamma   90.00
#
_symmetry.space_group_name_H-M   'P 1'
#
loop_
_entity.id
_entity.type
_entity.pdbx_description
1 polymer ?
#
loop_
_entity_poly.entity_id
_entity_poly.type
_entity_poly.pdbx_seq_one_letter_code
_entity_poly.pdbx_strand_id
1 'polypeptide(L)'
;PIIVKMQNAIASNRENDIHAQTALHFSLGKVLDDTGQYPRAFEQFYQGNEQCRKIIGSYDAAGQEAQLAAYKHMHLSGFLKTIEPVSDKPLFFICGMFRSGSTLLEQMLASHPLVTAGGELTYFSQSLPADATQPMDTRQLRAVGQGYLDYLNANFPGAQHVTDKRPDNWLYLGIIRALFPNARFINTSRHPLDNCLSLFFHQFAGSMQYHTRLLDIGHYYAQYVGFMDFWRGVMPDNIYDLNYQSLTAAPRETLEPLLQFLNLEWDDNCLQYYKADNRVRTASVWQVRQPLYQQAKGRWQNYEDALSPLKQYLLDQGITV
;
A
#
# COMPACT_ATOMS: atom_id res chain seq x y z
N PRO A 1 -10.89 4.55 -33.40
CA PRO A 1 -11.26 3.14 -33.73
C PRO A 1 -11.31 2.23 -32.50
N ILE A 2 -10.33 2.33 -31.56
CA ILE A 2 -10.25 1.42 -30.40
C ILE A 2 -11.41 1.65 -29.41
N ILE A 3 -11.73 2.90 -29.08
CA ILE A 3 -12.82 3.26 -28.17
C ILE A 3 -14.15 2.67 -28.65
N VAL A 4 -14.49 2.83 -29.95
CA VAL A 4 -15.73 2.28 -30.52
C VAL A 4 -15.77 0.74 -30.43
N LYS A 5 -14.62 0.07 -30.67
CA LYS A 5 -14.53 -1.39 -30.54
C LYS A 5 -14.79 -1.83 -29.09
N MET A 6 -14.21 -1.15 -28.12
CA MET A 6 -14.42 -1.45 -26.69
C MET A 6 -15.87 -1.20 -26.27
N GLN A 7 -16.47 -0.09 -26.70
CA GLN A 7 -17.89 0.21 -26.44
C GLN A 7 -18.82 -0.87 -27.03
N ASN A 8 -18.56 -1.28 -28.27
CA ASN A 8 -19.33 -2.36 -28.90
C ASN A 8 -19.12 -3.70 -28.16
N ALA A 9 -17.92 -3.99 -27.69
CA ALA A 9 -17.66 -5.20 -26.89
C ALA A 9 -18.42 -5.19 -25.56
N ILE A 10 -18.48 -4.05 -24.87
CA ILE A 10 -19.29 -3.89 -23.64
C ILE A 10 -20.77 -4.11 -23.95
N ALA A 11 -21.29 -3.48 -25.03
CA ALA A 11 -22.70 -3.58 -25.42
C ALA A 11 -23.09 -4.99 -25.91
N SER A 12 -22.17 -5.71 -26.55
CA SER A 12 -22.40 -7.04 -27.14
C SER A 12 -22.03 -8.22 -26.24
N ASN A 13 -21.72 -7.97 -24.95
CA ASN A 13 -21.37 -9.06 -24.03
C ASN A 13 -22.58 -9.99 -23.78
N ARG A 14 -22.80 -10.92 -24.72
CA ARG A 14 -23.94 -11.86 -24.76
C ARG A 14 -23.88 -12.91 -23.65
N GLU A 15 -22.70 -13.20 -23.14
CA GLU A 15 -22.48 -14.22 -22.09
C GLU A 15 -22.65 -13.65 -20.69
N ASN A 16 -22.91 -12.34 -20.56
CA ASN A 16 -23.06 -11.64 -19.28
C ASN A 16 -21.86 -11.89 -18.33
N ASP A 17 -20.66 -12.08 -18.90
CA ASP A 17 -19.43 -12.29 -18.15
C ASP A 17 -19.02 -11.00 -17.44
N ILE A 18 -19.26 -10.99 -16.12
CA ILE A 18 -19.00 -9.85 -15.26
C ILE A 18 -17.49 -9.54 -15.16
N HIS A 19 -16.61 -10.55 -15.26
CA HIS A 19 -15.16 -10.34 -15.24
C HIS A 19 -14.69 -9.65 -16.52
N ALA A 20 -15.18 -10.10 -17.69
CA ALA A 20 -14.88 -9.47 -18.95
C ALA A 20 -15.44 -8.04 -19.02
N GLN A 21 -16.65 -7.79 -18.52
CA GLN A 21 -17.22 -6.45 -18.43
C GLN A 21 -16.37 -5.55 -17.53
N THR A 22 -15.98 -6.01 -16.35
CA THR A 22 -15.12 -5.26 -15.44
C THR A 22 -13.83 -4.86 -16.14
N ALA A 23 -13.12 -5.80 -16.75
CA ALA A 23 -11.87 -5.53 -17.46
C ALA A 23 -12.02 -4.55 -18.63
N LEU A 24 -13.12 -4.66 -19.41
CA LEU A 24 -13.41 -3.76 -20.52
C LEU A 24 -13.68 -2.33 -20.03
N HIS A 25 -14.44 -2.14 -18.96
CA HIS A 25 -14.70 -0.82 -18.37
C HIS A 25 -13.42 -0.16 -17.88
N PHE A 26 -12.55 -0.87 -17.11
CA PHE A 26 -11.26 -0.34 -16.68
C PHE A 26 -10.34 0.00 -17.86
N SER A 27 -10.30 -0.87 -18.89
CA SER A 27 -9.49 -0.63 -20.09
C SER A 27 -9.99 0.57 -20.89
N LEU A 28 -11.31 0.70 -21.08
CA LEU A 28 -11.91 1.85 -21.77
C LEU A 28 -11.69 3.13 -20.96
N GLY A 29 -11.86 3.08 -19.63
CA GLY A 29 -11.57 4.19 -18.74
C GLY A 29 -10.15 4.69 -18.91
N LYS A 30 -9.15 3.77 -18.96
CA LYS A 30 -7.75 4.12 -19.18
C LYS A 30 -7.50 4.78 -20.54
N VAL A 31 -8.07 4.26 -21.62
CA VAL A 31 -7.92 4.87 -22.96
C VAL A 31 -8.55 6.26 -23.00
N LEU A 32 -9.70 6.46 -22.39
CA LEU A 32 -10.36 7.76 -22.30
C LEU A 32 -9.56 8.76 -21.48
N ASP A 33 -8.98 8.34 -20.37
CA ASP A 33 -8.08 9.13 -19.54
C ASP A 33 -6.82 9.56 -20.29
N ASP A 34 -6.17 8.61 -21.00
CA ASP A 34 -4.97 8.88 -21.80
C ASP A 34 -5.26 9.85 -22.97
N THR A 35 -6.50 9.97 -23.38
CA THR A 35 -6.95 10.89 -24.45
C THR A 35 -7.62 12.16 -23.92
N GLY A 36 -7.53 12.44 -22.61
CA GLY A 36 -8.03 13.66 -21.97
C GLY A 36 -9.53 13.74 -21.84
N GLN A 37 -10.27 12.64 -22.02
CA GLN A 37 -11.74 12.59 -21.94
C GLN A 37 -12.18 12.25 -20.50
N TYR A 38 -11.74 13.05 -19.53
CA TYR A 38 -11.81 12.76 -18.10
C TYR A 38 -13.21 12.44 -17.54
N PRO A 39 -14.30 13.17 -17.87
CA PRO A 39 -15.63 12.82 -17.37
C PRO A 39 -16.08 11.44 -17.87
N ARG A 40 -15.80 11.12 -19.14
CA ARG A 40 -16.12 9.82 -19.71
C ARG A 40 -15.26 8.70 -19.12
N ALA A 41 -13.98 8.98 -18.87
CA ALA A 41 -13.07 8.05 -18.21
C ALA A 41 -13.58 7.71 -16.81
N PHE A 42 -13.95 8.72 -16.02
CA PHE A 42 -14.47 8.51 -14.66
C PHE A 42 -15.72 7.63 -14.66
N GLU A 43 -16.66 7.87 -15.57
CA GLU A 43 -17.88 7.05 -15.72
C GLU A 43 -17.52 5.58 -16.00
N GLN A 44 -16.52 5.32 -16.85
CA GLN A 44 -16.11 3.95 -17.13
C GLN A 44 -15.46 3.28 -15.93
N PHE A 45 -14.60 3.98 -15.19
CA PHE A 45 -14.04 3.46 -13.95
C PHE A 45 -15.10 3.21 -12.89
N TYR A 46 -16.11 4.08 -12.80
CA TYR A 46 -17.24 3.89 -11.91
C TYR A 46 -18.03 2.61 -12.26
N GLN A 47 -18.37 2.43 -13.52
CA GLN A 47 -19.07 1.21 -13.99
C GLN A 47 -18.22 -0.05 -13.75
N GLY A 48 -16.92 0.00 -14.01
CA GLY A 48 -16.00 -1.10 -13.72
C GLY A 48 -15.98 -1.46 -12.24
N ASN A 49 -15.95 -0.47 -11.37
CA ASN A 49 -15.99 -0.67 -9.91
C ASN A 49 -17.34 -1.23 -9.43
N GLU A 50 -18.47 -0.80 -10.00
CA GLU A 50 -19.77 -1.36 -9.68
C GLU A 50 -19.88 -2.85 -10.08
N GLN A 51 -19.29 -3.26 -11.21
CA GLN A 51 -19.20 -4.67 -11.55
C GLN A 51 -18.25 -5.43 -10.61
N CYS A 52 -17.08 -4.83 -10.32
CA CYS A 52 -16.10 -5.42 -9.39
C CYS A 52 -16.74 -5.67 -8.02
N ARG A 53 -17.52 -4.73 -7.48
CA ARG A 53 -18.20 -4.84 -6.20
C ARG A 53 -19.19 -6.01 -6.13
N LYS A 54 -19.87 -6.35 -7.24
CA LYS A 54 -20.72 -7.54 -7.30
C LYS A 54 -19.93 -8.84 -7.15
N ILE A 55 -18.64 -8.83 -7.54
CA ILE A 55 -17.74 -9.99 -7.43
C ILE A 55 -17.19 -10.12 -6.02
N ILE A 56 -16.64 -9.01 -5.47
CA ILE A 56 -15.86 -9.06 -4.23
C ILE A 56 -16.66 -8.68 -2.97
N GLY A 57 -17.88 -8.19 -3.13
CA GLY A 57 -18.73 -7.72 -2.02
C GLY A 57 -18.50 -6.26 -1.63
N SER A 58 -19.20 -5.82 -0.61
CA SER A 58 -19.12 -4.48 -0.06
C SER A 58 -18.10 -4.39 1.06
N TYR A 59 -17.50 -3.22 1.22
CA TYR A 59 -16.58 -2.92 2.31
C TYR A 59 -17.32 -2.86 3.65
N ASP A 60 -16.74 -3.52 4.66
CA ASP A 60 -17.22 -3.49 6.04
C ASP A 60 -16.42 -2.45 6.84
N ALA A 61 -16.93 -1.23 6.89
CA ALA A 61 -16.32 -0.12 7.61
C ALA A 61 -16.28 -0.38 9.14
N ALA A 62 -17.37 -0.92 9.70
CA ALA A 62 -17.45 -1.19 11.13
C ALA A 62 -16.48 -2.30 11.56
N GLY A 63 -16.36 -3.36 10.75
CA GLY A 63 -15.37 -4.41 10.97
C GLY A 63 -13.93 -3.89 10.92
N GLN A 64 -13.62 -2.99 9.98
CA GLN A 64 -12.32 -2.33 9.90
C GLN A 64 -12.02 -1.48 11.15
N GLU A 65 -12.97 -0.68 11.60
CA GLU A 65 -12.84 0.13 12.83
C GLU A 65 -12.61 -0.76 14.06
N ALA A 66 -13.39 -1.83 14.22
CA ALA A 66 -13.27 -2.78 15.31
C ALA A 66 -11.88 -3.46 15.32
N GLN A 67 -11.38 -3.85 14.15
CA GLN A 67 -10.05 -4.44 14.00
C GLN A 67 -8.94 -3.48 14.46
N LEU A 68 -8.98 -2.22 14.03
CA LEU A 68 -7.99 -1.22 14.43
C LEU A 68 -8.07 -0.89 15.91
N ALA A 69 -9.28 -0.82 16.48
CA ALA A 69 -9.49 -0.65 17.90
C ALA A 69 -8.88 -1.80 18.71
N ALA A 70 -9.02 -3.04 18.25
CA ALA A 70 -8.42 -4.22 18.87
C ALA A 70 -6.88 -4.15 18.87
N TYR A 71 -6.26 -3.80 17.75
CA TYR A 71 -4.80 -3.61 17.70
C TYR A 71 -4.29 -2.49 18.62
N LYS A 72 -4.99 -1.34 18.67
CA LYS A 72 -4.69 -0.28 19.64
C LYS A 72 -4.82 -0.77 21.08
N HIS A 73 -5.91 -1.53 21.38
CA HIS A 73 -6.15 -2.06 22.72
C HIS A 73 -5.05 -3.01 23.18
N MET A 74 -4.50 -3.85 22.32
CA MET A 74 -3.35 -4.71 22.67
C MET A 74 -2.15 -3.90 23.20
N HIS A 75 -1.90 -2.72 22.65
CA HIS A 75 -0.87 -1.82 23.16
C HIS A 75 -1.30 -1.16 24.47
N LEU A 76 -2.50 -0.56 24.51
CA LEU A 76 -2.98 0.22 25.64
C LEU A 76 -3.19 -0.63 26.92
N SER A 77 -3.58 -1.90 26.75
CA SER A 77 -3.70 -2.86 27.86
C SER A 77 -2.33 -3.32 28.42
N GLY A 78 -1.24 -3.00 27.74
CA GLY A 78 0.09 -3.48 28.08
C GLY A 78 0.40 -4.90 27.59
N PHE A 79 -0.53 -5.56 26.90
CA PHE A 79 -0.34 -6.94 26.39
C PHE A 79 0.91 -7.07 25.52
N LEU A 80 1.15 -6.13 24.58
CA LEU A 80 2.34 -6.18 23.72
C LEU A 80 3.66 -6.10 24.49
N LYS A 81 3.67 -5.50 25.68
CA LYS A 81 4.86 -5.44 26.56
C LYS A 81 5.18 -6.76 27.27
N THR A 82 4.23 -7.69 27.29
CA THR A 82 4.45 -9.03 27.90
C THR A 82 5.05 -10.02 26.91
N ILE A 83 5.20 -9.63 25.65
CA ILE A 83 5.81 -10.47 24.60
C ILE A 83 7.34 -10.35 24.74
N GLU A 84 8.00 -11.46 24.96
CA GLU A 84 9.46 -11.48 24.86
C GLU A 84 9.90 -11.37 23.39
N PRO A 85 10.81 -10.44 23.05
CA PRO A 85 11.32 -10.32 21.70
C PRO A 85 11.90 -11.62 21.14
N VAL A 86 11.78 -11.81 19.85
CA VAL A 86 12.34 -12.96 19.15
C VAL A 86 13.74 -12.68 18.67
N SER A 87 14.03 -11.44 18.24
CA SER A 87 15.33 -11.05 17.72
C SER A 87 15.49 -9.53 17.74
N ASP A 88 16.73 -9.09 17.99
CA ASP A 88 17.14 -7.68 17.84
C ASP A 88 17.60 -7.31 16.44
N LYS A 89 17.48 -8.23 15.46
CA LYS A 89 17.85 -7.97 14.08
C LYS A 89 17.01 -6.81 13.53
N PRO A 90 17.62 -5.78 12.92
CA PRO A 90 16.86 -4.73 12.23
C PRO A 90 16.21 -5.30 10.99
N LEU A 91 14.90 -5.36 10.99
CA LEU A 91 14.06 -5.76 9.86
C LEU A 91 13.41 -4.53 9.23
N PHE A 92 13.31 -4.51 7.91
CA PHE A 92 12.82 -3.35 7.17
C PHE A 92 11.42 -3.63 6.60
N PHE A 93 10.44 -2.88 7.07
CA PHE A 93 9.06 -2.96 6.62
C PHE A 93 8.67 -1.69 5.87
N ILE A 94 8.18 -1.83 4.64
CA ILE A 94 7.63 -0.72 3.88
C ILE A 94 6.10 -0.85 3.89
N CYS A 95 5.43 0.16 4.42
CA CYS A 95 3.98 0.21 4.55
C CYS A 95 3.41 1.54 4.01
N GLY A 96 2.09 1.68 4.07
CA GLY A 96 1.35 2.85 3.60
C GLY A 96 0.08 2.45 2.89
N MET A 97 -0.58 3.38 2.25
CA MET A 97 -1.69 3.02 1.35
C MET A 97 -1.17 2.31 0.11
N PHE A 98 -1.96 1.40 -0.44
CA PHE A 98 -1.68 0.92 -1.80
C PHE A 98 -1.62 2.11 -2.75
N ARG A 99 -0.75 2.09 -3.75
CA ARG A 99 -0.51 3.20 -4.71
C ARG A 99 0.16 4.45 -4.11
N SER A 100 0.73 4.38 -2.93
CA SER A 100 1.49 5.47 -2.28
C SER A 100 2.94 5.61 -2.75
N GLY A 101 3.43 4.71 -3.64
CA GLY A 101 4.81 4.73 -4.13
C GLY A 101 5.75 3.73 -3.47
N SER A 102 5.24 2.84 -2.62
CA SER A 102 6.01 1.81 -1.91
C SER A 102 6.85 0.92 -2.83
N THR A 103 6.35 0.58 -4.03
CA THR A 103 7.11 -0.23 -5.01
C THR A 103 8.32 0.52 -5.56
N LEU A 104 8.18 1.83 -5.85
CA LEU A 104 9.31 2.65 -6.31
C LEU A 104 10.38 2.70 -5.24
N LEU A 105 9.98 2.99 -4.00
CA LEU A 105 10.89 3.03 -2.87
C LEU A 105 11.62 1.71 -2.68
N GLU A 106 10.91 0.58 -2.71
CA GLU A 106 11.53 -0.74 -2.58
C GLU A 106 12.58 -0.99 -3.66
N GLN A 107 12.29 -0.64 -4.93
CA GLN A 107 13.25 -0.83 -6.01
C GLN A 107 14.50 0.05 -5.84
N MET A 108 14.33 1.28 -5.36
CA MET A 108 15.46 2.16 -5.05
C MET A 108 16.31 1.59 -3.91
N LEU A 109 15.69 1.14 -2.81
CA LEU A 109 16.39 0.50 -1.69
C LEU A 109 17.05 -0.82 -2.09
N ALA A 110 16.40 -1.66 -2.88
CA ALA A 110 16.92 -2.94 -3.33
C ALA A 110 18.06 -2.82 -4.37
N SER A 111 18.33 -1.61 -4.85
CA SER A 111 19.53 -1.33 -5.65
C SER A 111 20.77 -1.07 -4.79
N HIS A 112 20.59 -0.88 -3.47
CA HIS A 112 21.68 -0.83 -2.51
C HIS A 112 22.26 -2.25 -2.30
N PRO A 113 23.61 -2.46 -2.30
CA PRO A 113 24.23 -3.79 -2.28
C PRO A 113 23.90 -4.62 -1.03
N LEU A 114 23.49 -3.99 0.07
CA LEU A 114 23.13 -4.67 1.31
C LEU A 114 21.63 -4.99 1.44
N VAL A 115 20.80 -4.56 0.50
CA VAL A 115 19.34 -4.69 0.58
C VAL A 115 18.79 -5.61 -0.51
N THR A 116 17.94 -6.54 -0.12
CA THR A 116 17.24 -7.46 -1.03
C THR A 116 15.75 -7.15 -0.99
N ALA A 117 15.10 -6.99 -2.14
CA ALA A 117 13.66 -6.84 -2.23
C ALA A 117 12.96 -8.15 -1.86
N GLY A 118 12.15 -8.15 -0.82
CA GLY A 118 11.27 -9.26 -0.48
C GLY A 118 9.93 -9.19 -1.20
N GLY A 119 9.53 -8.00 -1.65
CA GLY A 119 8.22 -7.76 -2.27
C GLY A 119 7.08 -7.79 -1.26
N GLU A 120 5.88 -8.12 -1.72
CA GLU A 120 4.67 -8.16 -0.89
C GLU A 120 4.58 -9.50 -0.16
N LEU A 121 5.31 -9.63 0.97
CA LEU A 121 5.26 -10.83 1.79
C LEU A 121 3.90 -10.93 2.50
N THR A 122 3.25 -12.09 2.38
CA THR A 122 1.93 -12.33 2.99
C THR A 122 2.03 -12.98 4.36
N TYR A 123 3.24 -13.08 4.91
CA TYR A 123 3.50 -13.89 6.10
C TYR A 123 2.64 -13.48 7.30
N PHE A 124 2.67 -12.21 7.72
CA PHE A 124 1.90 -11.74 8.87
C PHE A 124 0.40 -11.84 8.62
N SER A 125 -0.09 -11.48 7.44
CA SER A 125 -1.50 -11.56 7.09
C SER A 125 -2.04 -13.00 7.02
N GLN A 126 -1.18 -14.00 6.83
CA GLN A 126 -1.55 -15.41 6.82
C GLN A 126 -1.33 -16.10 8.18
N SER A 127 -0.39 -15.60 8.99
CA SER A 127 -0.01 -16.23 10.26
C SER A 127 -0.74 -15.64 11.47
N LEU A 128 -1.31 -14.44 11.33
CA LEU A 128 -2.13 -13.80 12.37
C LEU A 128 -3.62 -14.04 12.11
N PRO A 129 -4.48 -14.06 13.15
CA PRO A 129 -5.91 -14.14 12.94
C PRO A 129 -6.41 -13.03 12.03
N ALA A 130 -7.32 -13.37 11.10
CA ALA A 130 -7.96 -12.39 10.22
C ALA A 130 -8.78 -11.35 11.03
N ASP A 131 -9.31 -11.78 12.19
CA ASP A 131 -10.03 -10.96 13.14
C ASP A 131 -9.15 -10.68 14.37
N ALA A 132 -8.66 -9.45 14.47
CA ALA A 132 -7.81 -9.01 15.58
C ALA A 132 -8.54 -8.92 16.94
N THR A 133 -9.87 -9.04 16.96
CA THR A 133 -10.65 -9.12 18.20
C THR A 133 -10.54 -10.49 18.89
N GLN A 134 -10.04 -11.50 18.16
CA GLN A 134 -9.76 -12.82 18.72
C GLN A 134 -8.60 -12.76 19.72
N PRO A 135 -8.69 -13.45 20.86
CA PRO A 135 -7.59 -13.50 21.83
C PRO A 135 -6.34 -14.11 21.21
N MET A 136 -5.20 -13.46 21.42
CA MET A 136 -3.89 -13.99 21.02
C MET A 136 -3.05 -14.36 22.24
N ASP A 137 -2.40 -15.55 22.18
CA ASP A 137 -1.43 -15.99 23.18
C ASP A 137 -0.02 -15.47 22.82
N THR A 138 0.73 -15.01 23.81
CA THR A 138 2.12 -14.54 23.64
C THR A 138 3.03 -15.61 23.05
N ARG A 139 2.83 -16.90 23.38
CA ARG A 139 3.58 -18.01 22.79
C ARG A 139 3.28 -18.19 21.31
N GLN A 140 2.01 -18.06 20.91
CA GLN A 140 1.61 -18.11 19.51
C GLN A 140 2.23 -16.95 18.72
N LEU A 141 2.22 -15.74 19.27
CA LEU A 141 2.85 -14.58 18.62
C LEU A 141 4.37 -14.78 18.50
N ARG A 142 5.06 -15.28 19.54
CA ARG A 142 6.49 -15.61 19.43
C ARG A 142 6.78 -16.68 18.38
N ALA A 143 5.92 -17.71 18.26
CA ALA A 143 6.05 -18.72 17.21
C ALA A 143 5.88 -18.10 15.81
N VAL A 144 4.95 -17.15 15.64
CA VAL A 144 4.83 -16.38 14.40
C VAL A 144 6.10 -15.59 14.12
N GLY A 145 6.69 -14.91 15.13
CA GLY A 145 7.94 -14.17 14.96
C GLY A 145 9.10 -15.06 14.57
N GLN A 146 9.28 -16.22 15.24
CA GLN A 146 10.34 -17.18 14.90
C GLN A 146 10.14 -17.72 13.49
N GLY A 147 8.93 -18.14 13.15
CA GLY A 147 8.61 -18.62 11.81
C GLY A 147 8.84 -17.58 10.72
N TYR A 148 8.67 -16.29 11.02
CA TYR A 148 9.01 -15.21 10.07
C TYR A 148 10.52 -15.16 9.79
N LEU A 149 11.37 -15.27 10.83
CA LEU A 149 12.82 -15.34 10.62
C LEU A 149 13.22 -16.58 9.81
N ASP A 150 12.62 -17.72 10.10
CA ASP A 150 12.88 -18.96 9.38
C ASP A 150 12.44 -18.84 7.92
N TYR A 151 11.29 -18.19 7.67
CA TYR A 151 10.81 -17.88 6.32
C TYR A 151 11.79 -16.97 5.56
N LEU A 152 12.28 -15.89 6.19
CA LEU A 152 13.26 -15.00 5.55
C LEU A 152 14.56 -15.75 5.22
N ASN A 153 15.08 -16.55 6.16
CA ASN A 153 16.31 -17.31 5.94
C ASN A 153 16.18 -18.35 4.82
N ALA A 154 15.01 -19.00 4.71
CA ALA A 154 14.76 -20.00 3.69
C ALA A 154 14.58 -19.40 2.29
N ASN A 155 13.92 -18.23 2.20
CA ASN A 155 13.59 -17.62 0.89
C ASN A 155 14.63 -16.61 0.42
N PHE A 156 15.45 -16.05 1.32
CA PHE A 156 16.47 -15.04 1.02
C PHE A 156 17.82 -15.42 1.66
N PRO A 157 18.38 -16.59 1.31
CA PRO A 157 19.61 -17.08 1.93
C PRO A 157 20.78 -16.10 1.68
N GLY A 158 21.48 -15.73 2.73
CA GLY A 158 22.63 -14.82 2.66
C GLY A 158 22.28 -13.33 2.52
N ALA A 159 21.00 -12.95 2.43
CA ALA A 159 20.60 -11.55 2.43
C ALA A 159 20.89 -10.88 3.76
N GLN A 160 21.56 -9.72 3.72
CA GLN A 160 21.86 -8.95 4.91
C GLN A 160 20.62 -8.23 5.46
N HIS A 161 19.92 -7.53 4.59
CA HIS A 161 18.62 -6.91 4.87
C HIS A 161 17.61 -7.29 3.80
N VAL A 162 16.43 -7.71 4.21
CA VAL A 162 15.29 -7.98 3.32
C VAL A 162 14.21 -6.94 3.60
N THR A 163 13.68 -6.32 2.55
CA THR A 163 12.50 -5.47 2.70
C THR A 163 11.24 -6.32 2.64
N ASP A 164 10.35 -6.19 3.63
CA ASP A 164 8.98 -6.65 3.54
C ASP A 164 8.11 -5.46 3.11
N LYS A 165 7.85 -5.37 1.81
CA LYS A 165 7.08 -4.27 1.23
C LYS A 165 5.66 -4.74 0.94
N ARG A 166 4.83 -4.76 1.95
CA ARG A 166 3.41 -4.92 1.80
C ARG A 166 2.70 -3.66 2.32
N PRO A 167 1.95 -2.94 1.49
CA PRO A 167 1.36 -1.67 1.92
C PRO A 167 0.57 -1.79 3.23
N ASP A 168 -0.24 -2.82 3.43
CA ASP A 168 -1.05 -3.05 4.62
C ASP A 168 -0.28 -3.61 5.85
N ASN A 169 1.05 -3.72 5.80
CA ASN A 169 1.88 -4.01 6.99
C ASN A 169 1.65 -3.00 8.13
N TRP A 170 1.13 -1.81 7.84
CA TRP A 170 0.77 -0.84 8.87
C TRP A 170 -0.25 -1.39 9.89
N LEU A 171 -1.03 -2.40 9.56
CA LEU A 171 -1.95 -3.06 10.48
C LEU A 171 -1.22 -3.78 11.63
N TYR A 172 -0.02 -4.29 11.37
CA TYR A 172 0.70 -5.20 12.27
C TYR A 172 1.85 -4.53 13.05
N LEU A 173 2.06 -3.22 12.92
CA LEU A 173 3.22 -2.49 13.48
C LEU A 173 3.47 -2.79 14.95
N GLY A 174 2.42 -2.79 15.79
CA GLY A 174 2.54 -3.05 17.22
C GLY A 174 3.04 -4.47 17.53
N ILE A 175 2.51 -5.48 16.84
CA ILE A 175 2.91 -6.88 17.00
C ILE A 175 4.34 -7.06 16.49
N ILE A 176 4.66 -6.54 15.30
CA ILE A 176 6.00 -6.64 14.72
C ILE A 176 7.03 -5.99 15.65
N ARG A 177 6.72 -4.80 16.17
CA ARG A 177 7.60 -4.08 17.12
C ARG A 177 7.80 -4.82 18.43
N ALA A 178 6.77 -5.53 18.93
CA ALA A 178 6.89 -6.33 20.13
C ALA A 178 7.78 -7.56 19.91
N LEU A 179 7.71 -8.19 18.74
CA LEU A 179 8.52 -9.35 18.35
C LEU A 179 9.95 -8.96 17.96
N PHE A 180 10.13 -7.79 17.32
CA PHE A 180 11.38 -7.28 16.77
C PHE A 180 11.59 -5.82 17.16
N PRO A 181 12.15 -5.55 18.34
CA PRO A 181 12.29 -4.20 18.90
C PRO A 181 13.03 -3.22 17.97
N ASN A 182 13.95 -3.70 17.16
CA ASN A 182 14.74 -2.88 16.24
C ASN A 182 14.15 -2.85 14.81
N ALA A 183 12.92 -3.34 14.60
CA ALA A 183 12.25 -3.21 13.31
C ALA A 183 12.11 -1.73 12.90
N ARG A 184 12.36 -1.45 11.62
CA ARG A 184 12.23 -0.13 10.99
C ARG A 184 11.04 -0.13 10.03
N PHE A 185 10.14 0.81 10.22
CA PHE A 185 8.93 0.95 9.41
C PHE A 185 9.04 2.20 8.54
N ILE A 186 8.98 2.02 7.24
CA ILE A 186 9.00 3.12 6.28
C ILE A 186 7.58 3.31 5.79
N ASN A 187 6.94 4.37 6.22
CA ASN A 187 5.58 4.71 5.85
C ASN A 187 5.59 5.59 4.60
N THR A 188 5.14 5.03 3.47
CA THR A 188 5.05 5.79 2.22
C THR A 188 3.72 6.51 2.13
N SER A 189 3.77 7.81 1.86
CA SER A 189 2.60 8.67 1.68
C SER A 189 2.60 9.35 0.31
N ARG A 190 1.41 9.71 -0.16
CA ARG A 190 1.17 10.46 -1.39
C ARG A 190 0.02 11.44 -1.15
N HIS A 191 -0.08 12.49 -1.99
CA HIS A 191 -1.24 13.39 -1.96
C HIS A 191 -2.56 12.59 -1.85
N PRO A 192 -3.43 12.86 -0.86
CA PRO A 192 -4.58 11.99 -0.54
C PRO A 192 -5.49 11.74 -1.74
N LEU A 193 -5.88 12.80 -2.47
CA LEU A 193 -6.75 12.66 -3.64
C LEU A 193 -6.08 11.92 -4.80
N ASP A 194 -4.77 12.12 -5.05
CA ASP A 194 -4.04 11.35 -6.06
C ASP A 194 -3.93 9.86 -5.69
N ASN A 195 -3.78 9.56 -4.40
CA ASN A 195 -3.74 8.19 -3.90
C ASN A 195 -5.09 7.49 -4.05
N CYS A 196 -6.16 8.12 -3.55
CA CYS A 196 -7.52 7.59 -3.62
C CYS A 196 -8.00 7.42 -5.07
N LEU A 197 -7.71 8.40 -5.94
CA LEU A 197 -8.02 8.31 -7.37
C LEU A 197 -7.28 7.14 -8.02
N SER A 198 -5.99 6.96 -7.69
CA SER A 198 -5.20 5.85 -8.22
C SER A 198 -5.70 4.49 -7.78
N LEU A 199 -6.25 4.38 -6.57
CA LEU A 199 -6.94 3.19 -6.08
C LEU A 199 -8.23 2.93 -6.86
N PHE A 200 -9.08 3.94 -7.00
CA PHE A 200 -10.35 3.85 -7.71
C PHE A 200 -10.19 3.49 -9.19
N PHE A 201 -9.09 3.90 -9.81
CA PHE A 201 -8.79 3.63 -11.23
C PHE A 201 -8.05 2.31 -11.47
N HIS A 202 -7.87 1.51 -10.44
CA HIS A 202 -7.14 0.25 -10.57
C HIS A 202 -8.03 -0.95 -10.26
N GLN A 203 -8.02 -1.94 -11.17
CA GLN A 203 -8.63 -3.23 -10.90
C GLN A 203 -7.67 -4.09 -10.09
N PHE A 204 -7.96 -4.26 -8.79
CA PHE A 204 -7.18 -5.14 -7.94
C PHE A 204 -7.64 -6.59 -8.07
N ALA A 205 -6.68 -7.51 -8.03
CA ALA A 205 -6.97 -8.93 -7.85
C ALA A 205 -7.18 -9.19 -6.35
N GLY A 206 -8.24 -9.93 -6.00
CA GLY A 206 -8.49 -10.36 -4.63
C GLY A 206 -9.58 -9.57 -3.90
N SER A 207 -9.55 -9.60 -2.56
CA SER A 207 -10.64 -9.20 -1.69
C SER A 207 -10.55 -7.78 -1.11
N MET A 208 -9.83 -6.86 -1.76
CA MET A 208 -9.70 -5.47 -1.30
C MET A 208 -11.01 -4.71 -1.56
N GLN A 209 -12.01 -4.87 -0.66
CA GLN A 209 -13.37 -4.39 -0.89
C GLN A 209 -13.51 -2.86 -0.92
N TYR A 210 -12.68 -2.14 -0.16
CA TYR A 210 -12.79 -0.68 -0.01
C TYR A 210 -12.46 0.11 -1.29
N HIS A 211 -11.78 -0.50 -2.30
CA HIS A 211 -11.33 0.25 -3.48
C HIS A 211 -12.44 0.58 -4.49
N THR A 212 -13.62 -0.02 -4.36
CA THR A 212 -14.70 0.08 -5.35
C THR A 212 -15.59 1.31 -5.20
N ARG A 213 -15.49 2.05 -4.12
CA ARG A 213 -16.21 3.31 -3.88
C ARG A 213 -15.30 4.38 -3.32
N LEU A 214 -15.44 5.61 -3.81
CA LEU A 214 -14.62 6.73 -3.37
C LEU A 214 -14.73 6.99 -1.87
N LEU A 215 -15.93 6.93 -1.30
CA LEU A 215 -16.14 7.16 0.15
C LEU A 215 -15.62 6.00 0.99
N ASP A 216 -15.68 4.77 0.51
CA ASP A 216 -15.07 3.61 1.18
C ASP A 216 -13.53 3.73 1.19
N ILE A 217 -12.94 4.19 0.06
CA ILE A 217 -11.52 4.51 -0.01
C ILE A 217 -11.18 5.64 0.98
N GLY A 218 -11.99 6.70 1.01
CA GLY A 218 -11.82 7.82 1.94
C GLY A 218 -11.86 7.38 3.39
N HIS A 219 -12.83 6.53 3.75
CA HIS A 219 -12.94 5.97 5.10
C HIS A 219 -11.68 5.14 5.45
N TYR A 220 -11.28 4.20 4.59
CA TYR A 220 -10.09 3.38 4.82
C TYR A 220 -8.82 4.23 4.93
N TYR A 221 -8.71 5.28 4.10
CA TYR A 221 -7.61 6.24 4.14
C TYR A 221 -7.57 7.00 5.48
N ALA A 222 -8.72 7.49 5.97
CA ALA A 222 -8.81 8.19 7.24
C ALA A 222 -8.44 7.26 8.41
N GLN A 223 -8.91 6.02 8.40
CA GLN A 223 -8.55 5.01 9.40
C GLN A 223 -7.04 4.73 9.39
N TYR A 224 -6.43 4.59 8.22
CA TYR A 224 -4.99 4.43 8.06
C TYR A 224 -4.22 5.62 8.66
N VAL A 225 -4.58 6.86 8.34
CA VAL A 225 -3.92 8.07 8.87
C VAL A 225 -4.00 8.10 10.39
N GLY A 226 -5.19 7.96 10.97
CA GLY A 226 -5.38 7.98 12.42
C GLY A 226 -4.69 6.81 13.15
N PHE A 227 -4.51 5.68 12.48
CA PHE A 227 -3.76 4.55 13.04
C PHE A 227 -2.25 4.78 13.00
N MET A 228 -1.73 5.37 11.91
CA MET A 228 -0.33 5.75 11.82
C MET A 228 0.03 6.86 12.81
N ASP A 229 -0.86 7.85 13.03
CA ASP A 229 -0.67 8.89 14.03
C ASP A 229 -0.56 8.31 15.45
N PHE A 230 -1.42 7.34 15.78
CA PHE A 230 -1.30 6.62 17.04
C PHE A 230 0.07 5.96 17.20
N TRP A 231 0.56 5.23 16.21
CA TRP A 231 1.85 4.54 16.29
C TRP A 231 3.03 5.50 16.28
N ARG A 232 2.96 6.63 15.58
CA ARG A 232 4.00 7.68 15.69
C ARG A 232 4.14 8.21 17.12
N GLY A 233 3.04 8.34 17.82
CA GLY A 233 3.05 8.73 19.24
C GLY A 233 3.66 7.66 20.17
N VAL A 234 3.56 6.37 19.78
CA VAL A 234 4.02 5.23 20.60
C VAL A 234 5.49 4.87 20.33
N MET A 235 5.91 4.92 19.07
CA MET A 235 7.25 4.45 18.64
C MET A 235 7.87 5.35 17.56
N PRO A 236 8.10 6.63 17.84
CA PRO A 236 8.60 7.60 16.87
C PRO A 236 9.94 7.20 16.26
N ASP A 237 10.82 6.58 17.02
CA ASP A 237 12.15 6.18 16.57
C ASP A 237 12.16 4.97 15.62
N ASN A 238 11.03 4.27 15.48
CA ASN A 238 10.90 3.12 14.59
C ASN A 238 10.25 3.44 13.27
N ILE A 239 9.59 4.61 13.11
CA ILE A 239 8.81 4.98 11.94
C ILE A 239 9.48 6.15 11.20
N TYR A 240 9.67 5.99 9.90
CA TYR A 240 10.12 7.03 8.98
C TYR A 240 9.02 7.31 7.96
N ASP A 241 8.56 8.56 7.90
CA ASP A 241 7.57 8.99 6.90
C ASP A 241 8.26 9.46 5.63
N LEU A 242 7.95 8.83 4.52
CA LEU A 242 8.47 9.16 3.21
C LEU A 242 7.35 9.62 2.27
N ASN A 243 7.47 10.84 1.75
CA ASN A 243 6.53 11.38 0.80
C ASN A 243 6.95 11.03 -0.64
N TYR A 244 6.02 10.46 -1.43
CA TYR A 244 6.26 10.07 -2.82
C TYR A 244 6.61 11.26 -3.73
N GLN A 245 5.96 12.41 -3.53
CA GLN A 245 6.23 13.60 -4.33
C GLN A 245 7.65 14.12 -4.09
N SER A 246 8.12 14.10 -2.84
CA SER A 246 9.50 14.44 -2.49
C SER A 246 10.48 13.47 -3.10
N LEU A 247 10.20 12.15 -3.00
CA LEU A 247 11.04 11.11 -3.57
C LEU A 247 11.22 11.27 -5.09
N THR A 248 10.16 11.66 -5.80
CA THR A 248 10.21 11.84 -7.27
C THR A 248 10.80 13.18 -7.69
N ALA A 249 10.71 14.21 -6.86
CA ALA A 249 11.23 15.55 -7.16
C ALA A 249 12.72 15.70 -6.81
N ALA A 250 13.14 15.15 -5.67
CA ALA A 250 14.49 15.25 -5.11
C ALA A 250 14.90 13.89 -4.52
N PRO A 251 15.20 12.88 -5.37
CA PRO A 251 15.37 11.49 -4.92
C PRO A 251 16.56 11.32 -3.97
N ARG A 252 17.70 11.96 -4.24
CA ARG A 252 18.90 11.85 -3.37
C ARG A 252 18.62 12.45 -2.00
N GLU A 253 18.13 13.68 -1.96
CA GLU A 253 17.83 14.43 -0.74
C GLU A 253 16.75 13.74 0.12
N THR A 254 15.88 12.93 -0.53
CA THR A 254 14.83 12.18 0.16
C THR A 254 15.33 10.83 0.68
N LEU A 255 16.21 10.14 -0.08
CA LEU A 255 16.71 8.81 0.29
C LEU A 255 17.85 8.86 1.29
N GLU A 256 18.71 9.87 1.24
CA GLU A 256 19.88 9.93 2.11
C GLU A 256 19.52 9.94 3.61
N PRO A 257 18.55 10.73 4.10
CA PRO A 257 18.08 10.64 5.48
C PRO A 257 17.40 9.30 5.81
N LEU A 258 16.70 8.69 4.84
CA LEU A 258 16.12 7.36 5.02
C LEU A 258 17.20 6.28 5.19
N LEU A 259 18.25 6.29 4.38
CA LEU A 259 19.35 5.35 4.52
C LEU A 259 20.05 5.51 5.88
N GLN A 260 20.24 6.75 6.35
CA GLN A 260 20.73 7.01 7.72
C GLN A 260 19.82 6.41 8.79
N PHE A 261 18.49 6.57 8.65
CA PHE A 261 17.51 5.95 9.55
C PHE A 261 17.61 4.42 9.54
N LEU A 262 17.97 3.81 8.40
CA LEU A 262 18.16 2.37 8.25
C LEU A 262 19.57 1.90 8.67
N ASN A 263 20.43 2.80 9.10
CA ASN A 263 21.86 2.58 9.37
C ASN A 263 22.61 2.03 8.14
N LEU A 264 22.28 2.55 6.97
CA LEU A 264 22.95 2.26 5.71
C LEU A 264 23.70 3.49 5.21
N GLU A 265 24.86 3.27 4.61
CA GLU A 265 25.60 4.33 3.93
C GLU A 265 24.93 4.66 2.59
N TRP A 266 25.23 5.85 2.06
CA TRP A 266 24.75 6.22 0.72
C TRP A 266 25.39 5.35 -0.36
N ASP A 267 24.58 4.87 -1.30
CA ASP A 267 25.05 4.18 -2.51
C ASP A 267 24.32 4.75 -3.74
N ASP A 268 25.08 5.19 -4.74
CA ASP A 268 24.56 5.82 -5.97
C ASP A 268 23.69 4.86 -6.83
N ASN A 269 23.80 3.54 -6.62
CA ASN A 269 22.95 2.56 -7.27
C ASN A 269 21.48 2.75 -6.93
N CYS A 270 21.14 3.30 -5.75
CA CYS A 270 19.78 3.62 -5.38
C CYS A 270 19.06 4.52 -6.39
N LEU A 271 19.80 5.41 -7.06
CA LEU A 271 19.27 6.28 -8.12
C LEU A 271 19.18 5.59 -9.49
N GLN A 272 19.82 4.44 -9.64
CA GLN A 272 19.87 3.67 -10.90
C GLN A 272 18.95 2.45 -10.88
N TYR A 273 17.94 2.44 -9.99
CA TYR A 273 17.01 1.34 -9.72
C TYR A 273 16.37 0.74 -10.99
N TYR A 274 16.17 1.52 -12.06
CA TYR A 274 15.59 1.09 -13.34
C TYR A 274 16.51 0.19 -14.15
N LYS A 275 17.81 0.11 -13.79
CA LYS A 275 18.79 -0.79 -14.40
C LYS A 275 18.86 -2.16 -13.73
N ALA A 276 18.29 -2.29 -12.53
CA ALA A 276 18.32 -3.52 -11.76
C ALA A 276 17.34 -4.56 -12.36
N ASP A 277 17.79 -5.81 -12.52
CA ASP A 277 16.96 -6.92 -13.01
C ASP A 277 16.15 -7.55 -11.85
N ASN A 278 15.50 -6.72 -11.05
CA ASN A 278 14.69 -7.18 -9.93
C ASN A 278 13.32 -7.67 -10.41
N ARG A 279 12.87 -8.81 -9.87
CA ARG A 279 11.52 -9.33 -10.14
C ARG A 279 10.49 -8.50 -9.39
N VAL A 280 9.81 -7.61 -10.11
CA VAL A 280 8.70 -6.78 -9.57
C VAL A 280 7.38 -7.49 -9.85
N ARG A 281 6.62 -7.81 -8.80
CA ARG A 281 5.29 -8.45 -8.90
C ARG A 281 4.21 -7.57 -8.27
N THR A 282 4.05 -6.33 -8.76
CA THR A 282 3.04 -5.39 -8.23
C THR A 282 2.30 -4.69 -9.35
N ALA A 283 1.18 -4.07 -9.01
CA ALA A 283 0.39 -3.23 -9.91
C ALA A 283 1.16 -2.05 -10.54
N SER A 284 2.35 -1.72 -10.01
CA SER A 284 3.19 -0.60 -10.43
C SER A 284 4.40 -1.01 -11.29
N VAL A 285 4.45 -2.26 -11.80
CA VAL A 285 5.60 -2.83 -12.55
C VAL A 285 6.11 -1.92 -13.67
N TRP A 286 5.21 -1.37 -14.49
CA TRP A 286 5.61 -0.52 -15.62
C TRP A 286 6.21 0.81 -15.19
N GLN A 287 5.74 1.36 -14.07
CA GLN A 287 6.15 2.66 -13.57
C GLN A 287 7.59 2.65 -13.02
N VAL A 288 8.02 1.53 -12.45
CA VAL A 288 9.35 1.40 -11.83
C VAL A 288 10.45 0.91 -12.77
N ARG A 289 10.11 0.54 -14.01
CA ARG A 289 11.08 0.18 -15.06
C ARG A 289 11.52 1.34 -15.92
N GLN A 290 11.09 2.55 -15.60
CA GLN A 290 11.46 3.78 -16.31
C GLN A 290 12.14 4.75 -15.34
N PRO A 291 13.02 5.66 -15.84
CA PRO A 291 13.50 6.77 -15.03
C PRO A 291 12.34 7.53 -14.40
N LEU A 292 12.59 8.22 -13.29
CA LEU A 292 11.58 8.93 -12.51
C LEU A 292 10.64 9.76 -13.38
N TYR A 293 9.35 9.48 -13.23
CA TYR A 293 8.27 10.01 -14.04
C TYR A 293 7.37 10.91 -13.21
N GLN A 294 7.33 12.21 -13.52
CA GLN A 294 6.60 13.20 -12.70
C GLN A 294 5.12 13.39 -13.06
N GLN A 295 4.62 12.76 -14.15
CA GLN A 295 3.26 13.01 -14.66
C GLN A 295 2.11 12.49 -13.75
N ALA A 296 2.45 11.77 -12.69
CA ALA A 296 1.43 11.28 -11.75
C ALA A 296 1.07 12.28 -10.62
N LYS A 297 1.71 13.47 -10.60
CA LYS A 297 1.46 14.50 -9.59
C LYS A 297 0.29 15.39 -10.04
N GLY A 298 -0.70 15.56 -9.17
CA GLY A 298 -1.83 16.46 -9.41
C GLY A 298 -2.85 15.94 -10.43
N ARG A 299 -2.81 14.65 -10.78
CA ARG A 299 -3.78 14.05 -11.71
C ARG A 299 -5.22 14.17 -11.21
N TRP A 300 -5.43 14.22 -9.90
CA TRP A 300 -6.73 14.41 -9.28
C TRP A 300 -7.44 15.69 -9.75
N GLN A 301 -6.70 16.75 -10.13
CA GLN A 301 -7.26 18.02 -10.60
C GLN A 301 -8.10 17.86 -11.87
N ASN A 302 -7.77 16.90 -12.72
CA ASN A 302 -8.57 16.57 -13.90
C ASN A 302 -9.94 15.95 -13.57
N TYR A 303 -10.16 15.60 -12.30
CA TYR A 303 -11.34 14.91 -11.78
C TYR A 303 -11.93 15.62 -10.57
N GLU A 304 -11.64 16.93 -10.38
CA GLU A 304 -11.97 17.69 -9.17
C GLU A 304 -13.47 17.60 -8.84
N ASP A 305 -14.34 17.80 -9.84
CA ASP A 305 -15.78 17.74 -9.64
C ASP A 305 -16.24 16.37 -9.14
N ALA A 306 -15.74 15.31 -9.75
CA ALA A 306 -16.07 13.93 -9.38
C ALA A 306 -15.53 13.53 -8.01
N LEU A 307 -14.42 14.14 -7.58
CA LEU A 307 -13.78 13.90 -6.28
C LEU A 307 -14.30 14.82 -5.18
N SER A 308 -15.18 15.78 -5.47
CA SER A 308 -15.68 16.74 -4.48
C SER A 308 -16.26 16.07 -3.22
N PRO A 309 -17.08 15.00 -3.30
CA PRO A 309 -17.58 14.31 -2.10
C PRO A 309 -16.45 13.67 -1.27
N LEU A 310 -15.45 13.08 -1.92
CA LEU A 310 -14.28 12.51 -1.26
C LEU A 310 -13.43 13.59 -0.59
N LYS A 311 -13.19 14.70 -1.29
CA LYS A 311 -12.44 15.85 -0.78
C LYS A 311 -13.08 16.39 0.50
N GLN A 312 -14.41 16.59 0.47
CA GLN A 312 -15.13 17.06 1.66
C GLN A 312 -15.03 16.04 2.80
N TYR A 313 -15.24 14.76 2.52
CA TYR A 313 -15.12 13.70 3.53
C TYR A 313 -13.73 13.72 4.21
N LEU A 314 -12.64 13.80 3.43
CA LEU A 314 -11.28 13.82 3.98
C LEU A 314 -11.02 15.06 4.83
N LEU A 315 -11.51 16.24 4.39
CA LEU A 315 -11.43 17.48 5.19
C LEU A 315 -12.19 17.36 6.51
N ASP A 316 -13.38 16.76 6.52
CA ASP A 316 -14.18 16.52 7.73
C ASP A 316 -13.48 15.54 8.70
N GLN A 317 -12.61 14.68 8.19
CA GLN A 317 -11.74 13.82 8.99
C GLN A 317 -10.41 14.50 9.42
N GLY A 318 -10.23 15.80 9.15
CA GLY A 318 -9.02 16.54 9.49
C GLY A 318 -7.82 16.29 8.59
N ILE A 319 -8.03 15.67 7.42
CA ILE A 319 -6.96 15.35 6.47
C ILE A 319 -6.82 16.48 5.45
N THR A 320 -5.64 17.08 5.40
CA THR A 320 -5.30 18.12 4.41
C THR A 320 -5.22 17.51 3.01
N VAL A 321 -5.89 18.13 2.03
CA VAL A 321 -5.99 17.68 0.62
C VAL A 321 -5.64 18.80 -0.35
#